data_565dd4515211f90d82d3d47609761d3e
#
_entry.id   565dd4515211f90d82d3d47609761d3e
#
_cell.length_a   1.000
_cell.length_b   1.000
_cell.length_c   1.000
_cell.angle_alpha   90.00
_cell.angle_beta   90.00
_cell.angle_gamma   90.00
#
_symmetry.space_group_name_H-M   'P 1'
#
loop_
_entity.id
_entity.type
_entity.pdbx_description
1 polymer ?
#
loop_
_entity_poly.entity_id
_entity_poly.type
_entity_poly.pdbx_seq_one_letter_code
_entity_poly.pdbx_strand_id
1 'polypeptide(L)'
;MKIMFMSTLAIIAPDPAASRELYAETLGLTLVGNADDYQHTDQILGCKHFAIWPLSQAAEACFGQPHWPKDKPVPQVSIEFDVADGPAVSAAAQELQQGGYELLHSARVEPWGQTVARLQSPEGVIIGVSYIPSMHAGSQ
;
A
#
# COMPACT_ATOMS: atom_id res chain seq x y z
N MET A 1 13.19 13.77 1.72
CA MET A 1 11.98 13.69 0.85
C MET A 1 10.86 14.55 1.41
N LYS A 2 9.90 14.88 0.58
CA LYS A 2 8.74 15.65 1.04
C LYS A 2 7.47 14.83 0.81
N ILE A 3 6.87 14.41 1.90
CA ILE A 3 5.57 13.72 1.87
C ILE A 3 4.47 14.78 1.68
N MET A 4 3.62 14.58 0.67
CA MET A 4 2.52 15.48 0.36
C MET A 4 1.27 15.11 1.16
N PHE A 5 0.94 13.81 1.22
CA PHE A 5 -0.23 13.31 1.95
C PHE A 5 -0.13 11.78 2.10
N MET A 6 -0.94 11.24 3.00
CA MET A 6 -1.14 9.80 3.08
C MET A 6 -2.18 9.41 2.02
N SER A 7 -1.77 8.57 1.06
CA SER A 7 -2.65 8.17 -0.04
C SER A 7 -3.48 6.94 0.30
N THR A 8 -2.91 5.95 0.97
CA THR A 8 -3.58 4.67 1.17
C THR A 8 -3.32 4.12 2.57
N LEU A 9 -4.39 3.61 3.18
CA LEU A 9 -4.31 2.75 4.37
C LEU A 9 -4.94 1.42 3.97
N ALA A 10 -4.16 0.35 3.96
CA ALA A 10 -4.63 -0.98 3.60
C ALA A 10 -4.47 -1.93 4.76
N ILE A 11 -5.52 -2.69 5.05
CA ILE A 11 -5.46 -3.82 5.98
C ILE A 11 -4.95 -5.01 5.18
N ILE A 12 -3.88 -5.64 5.67
CA ILE A 12 -3.34 -6.84 5.03
C ILE A 12 -4.10 -8.04 5.53
N ALA A 13 -4.77 -8.73 4.62
CA ALA A 13 -5.74 -9.76 4.99
C ALA A 13 -5.30 -11.15 4.53
N PRO A 14 -4.93 -12.05 5.47
CA PRO A 14 -4.73 -13.47 5.10
C PRO A 14 -6.01 -14.11 4.60
N ASP A 15 -7.16 -13.69 5.11
CA ASP A 15 -8.48 -14.16 4.71
C ASP A 15 -9.36 -12.94 4.41
N PRO A 16 -9.32 -12.41 3.18
CA PRO A 16 -10.07 -11.19 2.84
C PRO A 16 -11.58 -11.33 2.99
N ALA A 17 -12.14 -12.52 2.83
CA ALA A 17 -13.58 -12.72 3.04
C ALA A 17 -13.97 -12.50 4.51
N ALA A 18 -13.16 -12.99 5.44
CA ALA A 18 -13.40 -12.77 6.87
C ALA A 18 -13.24 -11.29 7.23
N SER A 19 -12.27 -10.61 6.63
CA SER A 19 -12.08 -9.17 6.83
C SER A 19 -13.28 -8.38 6.31
N ARG A 20 -13.80 -8.75 5.14
CA ARG A 20 -14.99 -8.09 4.59
C ARG A 20 -16.19 -8.21 5.52
N GLU A 21 -16.37 -9.35 6.15
CA GLU A 21 -17.47 -9.54 7.10
C GLU A 21 -17.42 -8.51 8.22
N LEU A 22 -16.24 -8.26 8.77
CA LEU A 22 -16.07 -7.23 9.79
C LEU A 22 -16.24 -5.81 9.21
N TYR A 23 -15.46 -5.49 8.19
CA TYR A 23 -15.36 -4.09 7.72
C TYR A 23 -16.58 -3.64 6.91
N ALA A 24 -17.11 -4.48 6.05
CA ALA A 24 -18.25 -4.10 5.22
C ALA A 24 -19.58 -4.42 5.89
N GLU A 25 -19.74 -5.64 6.40
CA GLU A 25 -21.07 -6.06 6.88
C GLU A 25 -21.35 -5.57 8.29
N THR A 26 -20.39 -5.61 9.18
CA THR A 26 -20.60 -5.20 10.57
C THR A 26 -20.32 -3.70 10.77
N LEU A 27 -19.19 -3.19 10.26
CA LEU A 27 -18.85 -1.77 10.38
C LEU A 27 -19.57 -0.89 9.35
N GLY A 28 -20.13 -1.49 8.30
CA GLY A 28 -20.94 -0.77 7.34
C GLY A 28 -20.18 0.00 6.27
N LEU A 29 -18.89 -0.31 6.06
CA LEU A 29 -18.12 0.34 4.99
C LEU A 29 -18.60 -0.16 3.62
N THR A 30 -18.77 0.76 2.68
CA THR A 30 -19.16 0.41 1.32
C THR A 30 -17.91 0.08 0.51
N LEU A 31 -17.55 -1.20 0.48
CA LEU A 31 -16.34 -1.67 -0.21
C LEU A 31 -16.66 -2.11 -1.63
N VAL A 32 -15.82 -1.69 -2.57
CA VAL A 32 -15.86 -2.09 -3.98
C VAL A 32 -14.87 -3.22 -4.19
N GLY A 33 -15.28 -4.27 -4.90
CA GLY A 33 -14.45 -5.43 -5.21
C GLY A 33 -15.07 -6.72 -4.70
N ASN A 34 -14.53 -7.86 -5.16
CA ASN A 34 -15.00 -9.17 -4.77
C ASN A 34 -14.58 -9.52 -3.34
N ALA A 35 -15.36 -10.36 -2.67
CA ALA A 35 -15.17 -10.67 -1.25
C ALA A 35 -13.82 -11.33 -0.94
N ASP A 36 -13.23 -12.04 -1.89
CA ASP A 36 -11.97 -12.76 -1.72
C ASP A 36 -10.79 -12.09 -2.41
N ASP A 37 -10.96 -10.85 -2.87
CA ASP A 37 -9.96 -10.09 -3.62
C ASP A 37 -9.70 -8.73 -2.96
N TYR A 38 -8.94 -7.88 -3.64
CA TYR A 38 -8.72 -6.49 -3.23
C TYR A 38 -10.05 -5.75 -3.17
N GLN A 39 -10.30 -5.09 -2.05
CA GLN A 39 -11.52 -4.34 -1.83
C GLN A 39 -11.15 -2.96 -1.30
N HIS A 40 -11.88 -1.94 -1.73
CA HIS A 40 -11.50 -0.59 -1.36
C HIS A 40 -12.69 0.36 -1.28
N THR A 41 -12.47 1.50 -0.66
CA THR A 41 -13.40 2.62 -0.68
C THR A 41 -12.64 3.93 -0.54
N ASP A 42 -13.12 4.95 -1.25
CA ASP A 42 -12.66 6.32 -1.14
C ASP A 42 -13.68 7.20 -0.40
N GLN A 43 -14.68 6.59 0.22
CA GLN A 43 -15.83 7.28 0.81
C GLN A 43 -15.72 7.48 2.32
N ILE A 44 -14.59 7.17 2.93
CA ILE A 44 -14.39 7.40 4.37
C ILE A 44 -13.86 8.81 4.55
N LEU A 45 -14.60 9.64 5.28
CA LEU A 45 -14.17 11.00 5.56
C LEU A 45 -12.86 10.98 6.36
N GLY A 46 -11.85 11.67 5.86
CA GLY A 46 -10.53 11.71 6.50
C GLY A 46 -9.56 10.64 6.02
N CYS A 47 -9.98 9.77 5.10
CA CYS A 47 -9.11 8.76 4.51
C CYS A 47 -9.30 8.77 2.98
N LYS A 48 -8.23 9.06 2.24
CA LYS A 48 -8.32 9.15 0.78
C LYS A 48 -8.65 7.82 0.12
N HIS A 49 -8.02 6.74 0.60
CA HIS A 49 -8.22 5.40 0.04
C HIS A 49 -7.98 4.36 1.14
N PHE A 50 -9.03 3.64 1.49
CA PHE A 50 -8.97 2.52 2.43
C PHE A 50 -9.15 1.23 1.65
N ALA A 51 -8.36 0.20 1.99
CA ALA A 51 -8.43 -1.08 1.28
C ALA A 51 -8.27 -2.27 2.22
N ILE A 52 -8.84 -3.39 1.79
CA ILE A 52 -8.47 -4.72 2.26
C ILE A 52 -7.59 -5.32 1.16
N TRP A 53 -6.35 -5.59 1.48
CA TRP A 53 -5.34 -6.07 0.53
C TRP A 53 -4.99 -7.51 0.90
N PRO A 54 -5.34 -8.50 0.07
CA PRO A 54 -5.00 -9.89 0.37
C PRO A 54 -3.49 -10.04 0.59
N LEU A 55 -3.12 -10.78 1.64
CA LEU A 55 -1.71 -11.00 1.98
C LEU A 55 -0.94 -11.60 0.79
N SER A 56 -1.56 -12.53 0.05
CA SER A 56 -0.93 -13.11 -1.13
C SER A 56 -0.62 -12.07 -2.20
N GLN A 57 -1.47 -11.07 -2.39
CA GLN A 57 -1.25 -9.99 -3.35
C GLN A 57 -0.17 -9.02 -2.85
N ALA A 58 -0.14 -8.74 -1.55
CA ALA A 58 0.91 -7.92 -0.95
C ALA A 58 2.27 -8.60 -1.09
N ALA A 59 2.34 -9.90 -0.87
CA ALA A 59 3.56 -10.69 -1.07
C ALA A 59 4.00 -10.65 -2.53
N GLU A 60 3.06 -10.79 -3.47
CA GLU A 60 3.37 -10.69 -4.89
C GLU A 60 3.93 -9.32 -5.25
N ALA A 61 3.34 -8.25 -4.73
CA ALA A 61 3.80 -6.89 -4.99
C ALA A 61 5.19 -6.63 -4.40
N CYS A 62 5.48 -7.17 -3.22
CA CYS A 62 6.75 -6.91 -2.53
C CYS A 62 7.88 -7.86 -2.96
N PHE A 63 7.56 -9.12 -3.28
CA PHE A 63 8.57 -10.16 -3.48
C PHE A 63 8.40 -10.94 -4.77
N GLY A 64 7.33 -10.71 -5.54
CA GLY A 64 7.08 -11.44 -6.78
C GLY A 64 6.61 -12.87 -6.58
N GLN A 65 6.13 -13.23 -5.40
CA GLN A 65 5.63 -14.57 -5.08
C GLN A 65 4.43 -14.46 -4.12
N PRO A 66 3.51 -15.46 -4.09
CA PRO A 66 2.28 -15.34 -3.31
C PRO A 66 2.44 -15.61 -1.82
N HIS A 67 3.64 -15.95 -1.36
CA HIS A 67 3.89 -16.26 0.04
C HIS A 67 4.79 -15.21 0.67
N TRP A 68 4.41 -14.70 1.85
CA TRP A 68 5.25 -13.78 2.60
C TRP A 68 6.47 -14.55 3.14
N PRO A 69 7.70 -13.99 3.02
CA PRO A 69 8.91 -14.68 3.47
C PRO A 69 8.85 -14.98 4.98
N LYS A 70 9.30 -16.18 5.36
CA LYS A 70 9.26 -16.63 6.76
C LYS A 70 10.21 -15.87 7.67
N ASP A 71 11.26 -15.27 7.10
CA ASP A 71 12.26 -14.49 7.86
C ASP A 71 11.86 -13.04 8.11
N LYS A 72 10.67 -12.64 7.66
CA LYS A 72 10.16 -11.28 7.84
C LYS A 72 8.83 -11.32 8.58
N PRO A 73 8.57 -10.35 9.47
CA PRO A 73 7.28 -10.30 10.16
C PRO A 73 6.13 -10.14 9.16
N VAL A 74 5.04 -10.87 9.37
CA VAL A 74 3.85 -10.77 8.52
C VAL A 74 3.19 -9.42 8.81
N PRO A 75 3.01 -8.57 7.79
CA PRO A 75 2.42 -7.25 8.02
C PRO A 75 0.91 -7.35 8.27
N GLN A 76 0.41 -6.45 9.12
CA GLN A 76 -1.04 -6.30 9.35
C GLN A 76 -1.60 -5.10 8.61
N VAL A 77 -0.76 -4.12 8.28
CA VAL A 77 -1.16 -2.86 7.68
C VAL A 77 -0.12 -2.43 6.66
N SER A 78 -0.58 -1.81 5.59
CA SER A 78 0.25 -1.08 4.64
C SER A 78 -0.20 0.38 4.62
N ILE A 79 0.77 1.30 4.67
CA ILE A 79 0.52 2.74 4.59
C ILE A 79 1.33 3.27 3.42
N GLU A 80 0.69 4.06 2.56
CA GLU A 80 1.37 4.70 1.45
C GLU A 80 1.34 6.21 1.62
N PHE A 81 2.51 6.82 1.43
CA PHE A 81 2.71 8.26 1.48
C PHE A 81 3.09 8.74 0.10
N ASP A 82 2.32 9.68 -0.45
CA ASP A 82 2.60 10.19 -1.79
C ASP A 82 3.56 11.37 -1.76
N VAL A 83 4.48 11.34 -2.71
CA VAL A 83 5.39 12.43 -3.05
C VAL A 83 4.92 13.11 -4.34
N ALA A 84 5.63 14.14 -4.80
CA ALA A 84 5.12 15.04 -5.84
C ALA A 84 4.97 14.40 -7.22
N ASP A 85 5.85 13.43 -7.57
CA ASP A 85 5.87 12.82 -8.90
C ASP A 85 6.67 11.50 -8.89
N GLY A 86 6.74 10.84 -10.04
CA GLY A 86 7.51 9.60 -10.19
C GLY A 86 8.99 9.76 -9.88
N PRO A 87 9.70 10.76 -10.43
CA PRO A 87 11.10 10.99 -10.10
C PRO A 87 11.35 11.20 -8.61
N ALA A 88 10.42 11.82 -7.89
CA ALA A 88 10.52 12.00 -6.45
C ALA A 88 10.45 10.66 -5.70
N VAL A 89 9.74 9.66 -6.22
CA VAL A 89 9.75 8.30 -5.65
C VAL A 89 11.15 7.70 -5.75
N SER A 90 11.78 7.80 -6.92
CA SER A 90 13.14 7.28 -7.12
C SER A 90 14.15 7.97 -6.20
N ALA A 91 14.04 9.30 -6.06
CA ALA A 91 14.91 10.06 -5.15
C ALA A 91 14.68 9.65 -3.69
N ALA A 92 13.44 9.43 -3.29
CA ALA A 92 13.10 8.98 -1.95
C ALA A 92 13.67 7.58 -1.67
N ALA A 93 13.58 6.68 -2.66
CA ALA A 93 14.15 5.34 -2.53
C ALA A 93 15.66 5.39 -2.28
N GLN A 94 16.37 6.24 -3.01
CA GLN A 94 17.81 6.43 -2.81
C GLN A 94 18.10 7.01 -1.43
N GLU A 95 17.33 7.99 -0.97
CA GLU A 95 17.48 8.58 0.35
C GLU A 95 17.31 7.53 1.46
N LEU A 96 16.33 6.66 1.32
CA LEU A 96 16.11 5.56 2.28
C LEU A 96 17.29 4.60 2.30
N GLN A 97 17.80 4.19 1.14
CA GLN A 97 18.96 3.29 1.06
C GLN A 97 20.20 3.94 1.65
N GLN A 98 20.44 5.22 1.38
CA GLN A 98 21.57 5.97 1.95
C GLN A 98 21.45 6.09 3.47
N GLY A 99 20.22 6.12 3.99
CA GLY A 99 19.97 6.12 5.42
C GLY A 99 20.08 4.75 6.09
N GLY A 100 20.42 3.71 5.33
CA GLY A 100 20.63 2.37 5.87
C GLY A 100 19.39 1.48 5.87
N TYR A 101 18.27 1.91 5.24
CA TYR A 101 17.06 1.10 5.19
C TYR A 101 17.09 0.15 4.00
N GLU A 102 16.67 -1.08 4.24
CA GLU A 102 16.53 -2.09 3.19
C GLU A 102 15.16 -1.93 2.50
N LEU A 103 15.15 -1.78 1.18
CA LEU A 103 13.92 -1.75 0.41
C LEU A 103 13.45 -3.17 0.10
N LEU A 104 12.14 -3.41 0.15
CA LEU A 104 11.54 -4.67 -0.30
C LEU A 104 11.66 -4.80 -1.82
N HIS A 105 11.59 -3.69 -2.52
CA HIS A 105 11.89 -3.57 -3.95
C HIS A 105 12.23 -2.11 -4.27
N SER A 106 12.93 -1.90 -5.38
CA SER A 106 13.26 -0.55 -5.85
C SER A 106 12.01 0.17 -6.39
N ALA A 107 12.14 1.48 -6.60
CA ALA A 107 11.05 2.25 -7.22
C ALA A 107 10.68 1.66 -8.58
N ARG A 108 9.39 1.47 -8.79
CA ARG A 108 8.88 0.90 -10.04
C ARG A 108 7.44 1.35 -10.27
N VAL A 109 6.98 1.20 -11.53
CA VAL A 109 5.58 1.44 -11.90
C VAL A 109 4.83 0.11 -11.79
N GLU A 110 3.76 0.12 -11.00
CA GLU A 110 2.88 -1.02 -10.85
C GLU A 110 1.90 -1.13 -12.04
N PRO A 111 1.30 -2.31 -12.29
CA PRO A 111 0.36 -2.48 -13.40
C PRO A 111 -0.82 -1.49 -13.39
N TRP A 112 -1.19 -0.97 -12.21
CA TRP A 112 -2.30 -0.01 -12.07
C TRP A 112 -1.84 1.45 -12.17
N GLY A 113 -0.59 1.71 -12.58
CA GLY A 113 -0.09 3.06 -12.88
C GLY A 113 0.56 3.80 -11.71
N GLN A 114 0.62 3.23 -10.53
CA GLN A 114 1.28 3.80 -9.37
C GLN A 114 2.79 3.62 -9.48
N THR A 115 3.57 4.66 -9.20
CA THR A 115 5.01 4.54 -8.98
C THR A 115 5.24 4.38 -7.48
N VAL A 116 5.98 3.37 -7.06
CA VAL A 116 6.14 3.09 -5.63
C VAL A 116 7.44 2.34 -5.33
N ALA A 117 8.04 2.68 -4.18
CA ALA A 117 9.08 1.89 -3.53
C ALA A 117 8.56 1.51 -2.15
N ARG A 118 8.87 0.30 -1.69
CA ARG A 118 8.34 -0.21 -0.42
C ARG A 118 9.46 -0.69 0.49
N LEU A 119 9.23 -0.49 1.79
CA LEU A 119 10.07 -1.05 2.85
C LEU A 119 9.16 -1.54 3.97
N GLN A 120 9.73 -2.27 4.92
CA GLN A 120 8.98 -2.68 6.10
C GLN A 120 9.51 -1.92 7.31
N SER A 121 8.61 -1.28 8.06
CA SER A 121 8.99 -0.53 9.26
C SER A 121 9.44 -1.46 10.38
N PRO A 122 10.07 -0.93 11.44
CA PRO A 122 10.43 -1.75 12.62
C PRO A 122 9.24 -2.50 13.21
N GLU A 123 8.02 -1.93 13.10
CA GLU A 123 6.80 -2.57 13.60
C GLU A 123 6.24 -3.63 12.65
N GLY A 124 6.83 -3.80 11.47
CA GLY A 124 6.35 -4.74 10.47
C GLY A 124 5.33 -4.17 9.49
N VAL A 125 5.07 -2.87 9.52
CA VAL A 125 4.14 -2.21 8.57
C VAL A 125 4.81 -2.08 7.20
N ILE A 126 4.09 -2.39 6.14
CA ILE A 126 4.56 -2.08 4.79
C ILE A 126 4.41 -0.57 4.58
N ILE A 127 5.52 0.11 4.31
CA ILE A 127 5.53 1.53 3.99
C ILE A 127 5.80 1.69 2.51
N GLY A 128 4.90 2.36 1.79
CA GLY A 128 5.10 2.73 0.40
C GLY A 128 5.38 4.22 0.29
N VAL A 129 6.48 4.58 -0.39
CA VAL A 129 6.68 5.94 -0.86
C VAL A 129 6.25 5.92 -2.32
N SER A 130 5.27 6.74 -2.67
CA SER A 130 4.43 6.46 -3.81
C SER A 130 4.07 7.74 -4.57
N TYR A 131 3.65 7.56 -5.80
CA TYR A 131 2.98 8.59 -6.59
C TYR A 131 1.81 7.92 -7.32
N ILE A 132 0.60 8.28 -6.92
CA ILE A 132 -0.64 7.83 -7.56
C ILE A 132 -1.22 9.04 -8.31
N PRO A 133 -1.05 9.11 -9.65
CA PRO A 133 -1.41 10.33 -10.40
C PRO A 133 -2.83 10.83 -10.15
N SER A 134 -3.79 9.90 -10.05
CA SER A 134 -5.21 10.25 -9.89
C SER A 134 -5.53 10.93 -8.56
N MET A 135 -4.63 10.86 -7.57
CA MET A 135 -4.86 11.44 -6.25
C MET A 135 -4.26 12.85 -6.11
N HIS A 136 -3.58 13.34 -7.14
CA HIS A 136 -2.95 14.67 -7.10
C HIS A 136 -3.83 15.70 -7.78
N ALA A 137 -3.85 16.93 -7.22
CA ALA A 137 -4.63 18.03 -7.77
C ALA A 137 -4.20 18.32 -9.19
N GLY A 138 -5.18 18.51 -10.08
CA GLY A 138 -4.91 18.78 -11.48
C GLY A 138 -4.66 17.56 -12.35
N SER A 139 -4.62 16.37 -11.77
CA SER A 139 -4.54 15.10 -12.52
C SER A 139 -5.91 14.75 -13.09
N GLN A 140 -5.94 14.45 -14.35
CA GLN A 140 -7.18 14.14 -15.07
C GLN A 140 -7.12 12.73 -15.66
#